data_5b7a6b76ddfc52f4098e2cdb1eee1705
#
_entry.id   5b7a6b76ddfc52f4098e2cdb1eee1705
#
_cell.length_a   1.000
_cell.length_b   1.000
_cell.length_c   1.000
_cell.angle_alpha   90.00
_cell.angle_beta   90.00
_cell.angle_gamma   90.00
#
_symmetry.space_group_name_H-M   'P 1'
#
loop_
_entity.id
_entity.type
_entity.pdbx_description
1 polymer ?
#
loop_
_entity_poly.entity_id
_entity_poly.type
_entity_poly.pdbx_seq_one_letter_code
_entity_poly.pdbx_strand_id
1 'polypeptide(L)'
;MLTGLLTTSAMAALTVVADLGGESTAPLFDAVNNEINEFTPPRTLTPQSSSASPVMVDEMLPVSTPEMTPGRVENRRSELTGMAPVFLVGDDALSRRWLEQRRGDLQQLHATGLVVNVTDVTALRDLQTLSPGLTLLPASASDIARRLELTHYPVLITADGLSQ
;
A
#
# COMPACT_ATOMS: atom_id res chain seq x y z
N MET A 1 59.26 32.93 -23.72
CA MET A 1 58.95 31.49 -23.65
C MET A 1 57.44 31.35 -23.40
N LEU A 2 56.74 30.96 -24.48
CA LEU A 2 55.26 30.89 -24.43
C LEU A 2 54.88 29.40 -24.43
N THR A 3 54.40 28.88 -23.33
CA THR A 3 54.00 27.46 -23.17
C THR A 3 52.49 27.35 -23.45
N GLY A 4 52.15 26.77 -24.63
CA GLY A 4 50.77 26.51 -25.01
C GLY A 4 50.23 25.26 -24.32
N LEU A 5 49.09 25.38 -23.66
CA LEU A 5 48.36 24.25 -23.07
C LEU A 5 47.36 23.68 -24.10
N LEU A 6 47.62 22.46 -24.59
CA LEU A 6 46.73 21.71 -25.46
C LEU A 6 45.66 20.99 -24.61
N THR A 7 44.40 21.41 -24.73
CA THR A 7 43.28 20.70 -24.16
C THR A 7 42.77 19.66 -25.16
N THR A 8 42.94 18.38 -24.85
CA THR A 8 42.35 17.27 -25.61
C THR A 8 40.90 17.00 -25.10
N SER A 9 39.92 17.24 -25.95
CA SER A 9 38.53 16.84 -25.71
C SER A 9 38.37 15.36 -26.01
N ALA A 10 38.06 14.57 -25.00
CA ALA A 10 37.67 13.16 -25.15
C ALA A 10 36.19 13.06 -25.57
N MET A 11 35.93 12.62 -26.78
CA MET A 11 34.63 12.21 -27.26
C MET A 11 34.36 10.79 -26.78
N ALA A 12 33.40 10.60 -25.84
CA ALA A 12 32.91 9.30 -25.49
C ALA A 12 31.86 8.86 -26.54
N ALA A 13 32.18 7.90 -27.36
CA ALA A 13 31.24 7.25 -28.28
C ALA A 13 30.46 6.19 -27.50
N LEU A 14 29.15 6.35 -27.39
CA LEU A 14 28.26 5.31 -26.92
C LEU A 14 28.16 4.21 -27.98
N THR A 15 28.78 3.07 -27.71
CA THR A 15 28.61 1.87 -28.53
C THR A 15 27.33 1.16 -28.04
N VAL A 16 26.29 1.16 -28.88
CA VAL A 16 25.10 0.32 -28.68
C VAL A 16 25.52 -1.12 -28.98
N VAL A 17 25.62 -1.95 -27.95
CA VAL A 17 25.91 -3.37 -28.05
C VAL A 17 24.60 -4.13 -28.19
N ALA A 18 24.36 -4.62 -29.43
CA ALA A 18 23.43 -5.65 -29.85
C ALA A 18 21.93 -5.45 -29.50
N ASP A 19 21.21 -5.10 -30.53
CA ASP A 19 19.79 -5.44 -30.69
C ASP A 19 19.70 -6.97 -30.92
N LEU A 20 19.37 -7.72 -29.88
CA LEU A 20 19.11 -9.16 -29.97
C LEU A 20 17.66 -9.36 -30.41
N GLY A 21 17.30 -8.92 -31.63
CA GLY A 21 16.19 -9.39 -32.43
C GLY A 21 14.97 -9.90 -31.65
N GLY A 22 14.16 -9.01 -31.08
CA GLY A 22 12.77 -9.31 -30.75
C GLY A 22 11.92 -9.06 -32.00
N GLU A 23 10.99 -9.98 -32.34
CA GLU A 23 10.00 -9.71 -33.37
C GLU A 23 9.22 -8.45 -33.01
N SER A 24 9.08 -7.55 -34.01
CA SER A 24 8.32 -6.30 -33.81
C SER A 24 6.89 -6.61 -33.43
N THR A 25 6.44 -6.09 -32.30
CA THR A 25 5.04 -6.17 -31.87
C THR A 25 4.12 -5.21 -32.63
N ALA A 26 4.65 -4.43 -33.57
CA ALA A 26 3.87 -3.50 -34.39
C ALA A 26 2.68 -4.16 -35.12
N PRO A 27 2.79 -5.38 -35.70
CA PRO A 27 1.66 -6.02 -36.35
C PRO A 27 0.51 -6.38 -35.40
N LEU A 28 0.81 -6.63 -34.11
CA LEU A 28 -0.20 -6.91 -33.09
C LEU A 28 -1.02 -5.66 -32.73
N PHE A 29 -0.38 -4.51 -32.72
CA PHE A 29 -1.06 -3.24 -32.46
C PHE A 29 -1.88 -2.79 -33.66
N ASP A 30 -1.43 -3.05 -34.89
CA ASP A 30 -2.19 -2.74 -36.11
C ASP A 30 -3.45 -3.60 -36.24
N ALA A 31 -3.41 -4.86 -35.81
CA ALA A 31 -4.58 -5.72 -35.80
C ALA A 31 -5.67 -5.23 -34.82
N VAL A 32 -5.29 -4.73 -33.64
CA VAL A 32 -6.21 -4.21 -32.64
C VAL A 32 -6.79 -2.85 -33.08
N ASN A 33 -6.01 -2.01 -33.76
CA ASN A 33 -6.47 -0.69 -34.20
C ASN A 33 -7.37 -0.77 -35.44
N ASN A 34 -7.27 -1.79 -36.28
CA ASN A 34 -8.10 -1.95 -37.47
C ASN A 34 -9.51 -2.44 -37.17
N GLU A 35 -9.76 -3.09 -36.04
CA GLU A 35 -11.12 -3.49 -35.62
C GLU A 35 -11.95 -2.34 -35.03
N ILE A 36 -11.33 -1.18 -34.74
CA ILE A 36 -12.00 -0.03 -34.11
C ILE A 36 -12.52 0.98 -35.16
N ASN A 37 -12.25 0.80 -36.45
CA ASN A 37 -12.55 1.79 -37.49
C ASN A 37 -13.90 1.64 -38.21
N GLU A 38 -14.83 0.83 -37.72
CA GLU A 38 -16.19 0.85 -38.22
C GLU A 38 -17.18 1.51 -37.24
N PHE A 39 -17.50 2.75 -37.53
CA PHE A 39 -18.66 3.50 -37.06
C PHE A 39 -18.80 3.77 -35.55
N THR A 40 -18.09 4.80 -35.06
CA THR A 40 -18.67 5.60 -33.96
C THR A 40 -18.21 7.07 -34.07
N PRO A 41 -19.12 8.07 -33.98
CA PRO A 41 -18.76 9.48 -33.99
C PRO A 41 -17.88 9.83 -32.79
N PRO A 42 -17.06 10.91 -32.83
CA PRO A 42 -16.08 11.20 -31.80
C PRO A 42 -16.75 11.39 -30.45
N ARG A 43 -16.67 10.37 -29.61
CA ARG A 43 -16.93 10.53 -28.21
C ARG A 43 -15.77 11.32 -27.62
N THR A 44 -16.08 12.51 -27.19
CA THR A 44 -15.24 13.26 -26.25
C THR A 44 -14.82 12.32 -25.14
N LEU A 45 -13.53 11.97 -25.10
CA LEU A 45 -12.95 11.22 -23.98
C LEU A 45 -12.96 12.15 -22.76
N THR A 46 -14.08 12.21 -22.08
CA THR A 46 -14.03 12.56 -20.67
C THR A 46 -13.10 11.54 -20.01
N PRO A 47 -12.09 11.98 -19.23
CA PRO A 47 -11.32 11.05 -18.44
C PRO A 47 -12.32 10.31 -17.56
N GLN A 48 -12.59 9.04 -17.89
CA GLN A 48 -13.24 8.15 -16.94
C GLN A 48 -12.27 8.06 -15.77
N SER A 49 -12.48 8.90 -14.76
CA SER A 49 -12.11 8.52 -13.42
C SER A 49 -12.69 7.13 -13.26
N SER A 50 -11.81 6.13 -13.17
CA SER A 50 -12.19 4.81 -12.69
C SER A 50 -12.75 5.06 -11.28
N SER A 51 -14.06 5.30 -11.24
CA SER A 51 -14.82 5.15 -10.03
C SER A 51 -14.62 3.68 -9.69
N ALA A 52 -13.58 3.38 -8.90
CA ALA A 52 -13.57 2.14 -8.17
C ALA A 52 -14.94 2.13 -7.49
N SER A 53 -15.81 1.25 -7.96
CA SER A 53 -17.07 1.00 -7.27
C SER A 53 -16.71 0.88 -5.81
N PRO A 54 -17.39 1.57 -4.88
CA PRO A 54 -17.09 1.37 -3.47
C PRO A 54 -17.27 -0.13 -3.25
N VAL A 55 -16.16 -0.84 -3.08
CA VAL A 55 -16.20 -2.23 -2.62
C VAL A 55 -17.02 -2.15 -1.35
N MET A 56 -18.18 -2.79 -1.34
CA MET A 56 -19.06 -2.77 -0.20
C MET A 56 -18.24 -3.39 0.93
N VAL A 57 -17.89 -2.58 1.93
CA VAL A 57 -17.09 -3.02 3.09
C VAL A 57 -17.73 -4.25 3.74
N ASP A 58 -19.05 -4.36 3.60
CA ASP A 58 -19.87 -5.50 4.08
C ASP A 58 -19.46 -6.82 3.40
N GLU A 59 -19.02 -6.79 2.13
CA GLU A 59 -18.57 -7.98 1.40
C GLU A 59 -17.18 -8.46 1.83
N MET A 60 -16.43 -7.61 2.54
CA MET A 60 -15.11 -7.96 3.09
C MET A 60 -15.21 -8.65 4.46
N LEU A 61 -16.38 -8.69 5.08
CA LEU A 61 -16.60 -9.24 6.42
C LEU A 61 -17.20 -10.66 6.36
N PRO A 62 -16.93 -11.52 7.34
CA PRO A 62 -16.04 -11.31 8.49
C PRO A 62 -14.55 -11.37 8.12
N VAL A 63 -13.72 -10.60 8.83
CA VAL A 63 -12.26 -10.69 8.74
C VAL A 63 -11.71 -11.40 9.96
N SER A 64 -10.81 -12.34 9.74
CA SER A 64 -10.12 -13.06 10.79
C SER A 64 -8.63 -13.22 10.48
N THR A 65 -7.82 -13.06 11.52
CA THR A 65 -6.38 -13.35 11.51
C THR A 65 -6.11 -14.36 12.64
N PRO A 66 -6.22 -15.66 12.36
CA PRO A 66 -6.15 -16.68 13.40
C PRO A 66 -4.80 -16.76 14.12
N GLU A 67 -3.74 -16.23 13.52
CA GLU A 67 -2.40 -16.17 14.11
C GLU A 67 -2.30 -15.14 15.23
N MET A 68 -3.27 -14.22 15.33
CA MET A 68 -3.20 -13.09 16.24
C MET A 68 -4.39 -13.05 17.21
N THR A 69 -4.09 -12.72 18.46
CA THR A 69 -5.10 -12.51 19.52
C THR A 69 -4.87 -11.17 20.22
N PRO A 70 -5.90 -10.61 20.90
CA PRO A 70 -5.68 -9.43 21.75
C PRO A 70 -4.64 -9.72 22.83
N GLY A 71 -3.63 -8.87 22.95
CA GLY A 71 -2.60 -9.08 23.94
C GLY A 71 -1.51 -8.01 23.95
N ARG A 72 -0.50 -8.24 24.79
CA ARG A 72 0.63 -7.34 24.87
C ARG A 72 1.63 -7.64 23.76
N VAL A 73 2.08 -6.58 23.08
CA VAL A 73 3.15 -6.63 22.09
C VAL A 73 4.40 -5.99 22.69
N GLU A 74 5.53 -6.67 22.57
CA GLU A 74 6.82 -6.12 22.99
C GLU A 74 7.32 -5.13 21.94
N ASN A 75 7.80 -3.97 22.42
CA ASN A 75 8.41 -2.99 21.53
C ASN A 75 9.72 -3.57 20.99
N ARG A 76 9.83 -3.61 19.67
CA ARG A 76 10.99 -4.16 18.98
C ARG A 76 11.46 -3.21 17.87
N ARG A 77 12.73 -2.86 17.90
CA ARG A 77 13.35 -2.15 16.78
C ARG A 77 13.60 -3.12 15.64
N SER A 78 13.24 -2.71 14.44
CA SER A 78 13.44 -3.46 13.20
C SER A 78 13.55 -2.48 12.05
N GLU A 79 14.48 -2.67 11.16
CA GLU A 79 14.62 -1.83 9.97
C GLU A 79 13.68 -2.33 8.87
N LEU A 80 12.47 -1.75 8.81
CA LEU A 80 11.45 -2.07 7.81
C LEU A 80 11.45 -0.98 6.72
N THR A 81 12.58 -0.82 6.04
CA THR A 81 12.80 0.25 5.06
C THR A 81 11.67 0.34 4.03
N GLY A 82 11.12 1.56 3.89
CA GLY A 82 10.05 1.83 2.92
C GLY A 82 8.64 1.45 3.39
N MET A 83 8.48 0.95 4.62
CA MET A 83 7.16 0.65 5.16
C MET A 83 6.45 1.93 5.63
N ALA A 84 5.27 2.19 5.08
CA ALA A 84 4.38 3.23 5.61
C ALA A 84 3.86 2.82 6.99
N PRO A 85 3.59 3.78 7.89
CA PRO A 85 3.03 3.47 9.20
C PRO A 85 1.68 2.76 9.10
N VAL A 86 1.59 1.55 9.67
CA VAL A 86 0.38 0.73 9.72
C VAL A 86 0.16 0.27 11.15
N PHE A 87 -1.08 0.24 11.59
CA PHE A 87 -1.41 -0.36 12.88
C PHE A 87 -2.45 -1.47 12.73
N LEU A 88 -2.36 -2.46 13.59
CA LEU A 88 -3.25 -3.62 13.62
C LEU A 88 -4.12 -3.54 14.87
N VAL A 89 -5.44 -3.69 14.71
CA VAL A 89 -6.42 -3.68 15.80
C VAL A 89 -7.52 -4.71 15.55
N GLY A 90 -8.19 -5.13 16.60
CA GLY A 90 -9.37 -5.97 16.50
C GLY A 90 -10.61 -5.30 17.11
N ASP A 91 -11.73 -5.98 17.08
CA ASP A 91 -12.96 -5.55 17.73
C ASP A 91 -13.03 -6.05 19.18
N ASP A 92 -12.09 -5.61 20.00
CA ASP A 92 -11.98 -5.97 21.41
C ASP A 92 -11.71 -4.75 22.30
N ALA A 93 -11.92 -4.92 23.60
CA ALA A 93 -11.78 -3.83 24.56
C ALA A 93 -10.34 -3.30 24.70
N LEU A 94 -9.33 -4.12 24.41
CA LEU A 94 -7.93 -3.69 24.46
C LEU A 94 -7.63 -2.78 23.28
N SER A 95 -8.01 -3.20 22.06
CA SER A 95 -7.87 -2.43 20.83
C SER A 95 -8.60 -1.08 20.90
N ARG A 96 -9.84 -1.08 21.43
CA ARG A 96 -10.64 0.16 21.58
C ARG A 96 -9.92 1.17 22.48
N ARG A 97 -9.47 0.74 23.67
CA ARG A 97 -8.71 1.62 24.60
C ARG A 97 -7.39 2.11 24.01
N TRP A 98 -6.70 1.23 23.32
CA TRP A 98 -5.43 1.58 22.69
C TRP A 98 -5.62 2.63 21.59
N LEU A 99 -6.66 2.49 20.75
CA LEU A 99 -7.01 3.49 19.73
C LEU A 99 -7.31 4.85 20.35
N GLU A 100 -8.10 4.91 21.43
CA GLU A 100 -8.39 6.15 22.13
C GLU A 100 -7.13 6.84 22.65
N GLN A 101 -6.20 6.07 23.22
CA GLN A 101 -4.96 6.59 23.80
C GLN A 101 -3.95 7.03 22.73
N ARG A 102 -3.85 6.30 21.64
CA ARG A 102 -2.82 6.51 20.61
C ARG A 102 -3.30 7.30 19.38
N ARG A 103 -4.58 7.66 19.35
CA ARG A 103 -5.18 8.35 18.20
C ARG A 103 -4.38 9.54 17.70
N GLY A 104 -3.91 10.41 18.60
CA GLY A 104 -3.12 11.59 18.23
C GLY A 104 -1.81 11.24 17.54
N ASP A 105 -1.08 10.25 18.07
CA ASP A 105 0.18 9.78 17.49
C ASP A 105 -0.06 9.15 16.11
N LEU A 106 -1.10 8.32 16.00
CA LEU A 106 -1.46 7.64 14.75
C LEU A 106 -1.86 8.64 13.65
N GLN A 107 -2.56 9.71 14.01
CA GLN A 107 -2.90 10.79 13.09
C GLN A 107 -1.67 11.56 12.62
N GLN A 108 -0.74 11.89 13.52
CA GLN A 108 0.50 12.57 13.17
C GLN A 108 1.38 11.75 12.23
N LEU A 109 1.38 10.45 12.42
CA LEU A 109 2.10 9.50 11.56
C LEU A 109 1.37 9.21 10.24
N HIS A 110 0.15 9.70 10.07
CA HIS A 110 -0.74 9.32 8.94
C HIS A 110 -0.86 7.79 8.81
N ALA A 111 -0.92 7.11 9.93
CA ALA A 111 -0.94 5.67 9.98
C ALA A 111 -2.29 5.11 9.47
N THR A 112 -2.21 4.04 8.68
CA THR A 112 -3.39 3.30 8.22
C THR A 112 -3.68 2.13 9.16
N GLY A 113 -4.93 1.99 9.60
CA GLY A 113 -5.36 0.88 10.44
C GLY A 113 -5.88 -0.31 9.65
N LEU A 114 -5.42 -1.49 10.00
CA LEU A 114 -6.01 -2.75 9.57
C LEU A 114 -6.80 -3.35 10.74
N VAL A 115 -8.10 -3.57 10.51
CA VAL A 115 -8.95 -4.26 11.48
C VAL A 115 -8.88 -5.75 11.17
N VAL A 116 -8.07 -6.45 11.95
CA VAL A 116 -7.61 -7.82 11.64
C VAL A 116 -8.53 -8.93 12.16
N ASN A 117 -9.39 -8.59 13.12
CA ASN A 117 -10.42 -9.47 13.67
C ASN A 117 -11.68 -8.65 13.91
N VAL A 118 -12.67 -8.80 13.03
CA VAL A 118 -13.97 -8.14 13.11
C VAL A 118 -15.04 -9.00 12.43
N THR A 119 -16.17 -9.14 13.07
CA THR A 119 -17.23 -10.06 12.62
C THR A 119 -18.26 -9.40 11.73
N ASP A 120 -18.58 -8.13 12.00
CA ASP A 120 -19.68 -7.44 11.33
C ASP A 120 -19.40 -5.94 11.11
N VAL A 121 -20.22 -5.34 10.29
CA VAL A 121 -20.08 -3.93 9.89
C VAL A 121 -20.35 -2.96 11.04
N THR A 122 -21.18 -3.33 12.02
CA THR A 122 -21.48 -2.47 13.16
C THR A 122 -20.25 -2.30 14.04
N ALA A 123 -19.58 -3.40 14.34
CA ALA A 123 -18.31 -3.41 15.08
C ALA A 123 -17.24 -2.57 14.38
N LEU A 124 -17.13 -2.67 13.06
CA LEU A 124 -16.20 -1.83 12.29
C LEU A 124 -16.55 -0.35 12.36
N ARG A 125 -17.84 0.01 12.23
CA ARG A 125 -18.30 1.41 12.34
C ARG A 125 -18.06 1.99 13.73
N ASP A 126 -18.23 1.19 14.77
CA ASP A 126 -17.92 1.60 16.13
C ASP A 126 -16.44 1.95 16.29
N LEU A 127 -15.54 1.13 15.77
CA LEU A 127 -14.10 1.43 15.75
C LEU A 127 -13.77 2.70 14.96
N GLN A 128 -14.41 2.90 13.81
CA GLN A 128 -14.24 4.12 13.01
C GLN A 128 -14.72 5.37 13.76
N THR A 129 -15.81 5.24 14.54
CA THR A 129 -16.34 6.33 15.36
C THR A 129 -15.41 6.68 16.52
N LEU A 130 -14.73 5.70 17.10
CA LEU A 130 -13.73 5.92 18.15
C LEU A 130 -12.44 6.59 17.63
N SER A 131 -12.19 6.48 16.33
CA SER A 131 -10.95 6.94 15.71
C SER A 131 -11.17 7.91 14.53
N PRO A 132 -11.85 9.05 14.77
CA PRO A 132 -12.11 10.02 13.71
C PRO A 132 -10.80 10.55 13.12
N GLY A 133 -10.75 10.64 11.80
CA GLY A 133 -9.56 11.09 11.07
C GLY A 133 -8.49 10.02 10.84
N LEU A 134 -8.71 8.77 11.27
CA LEU A 134 -7.90 7.62 10.89
C LEU A 134 -8.63 6.78 9.84
N THR A 135 -7.85 6.23 8.91
CA THR A 135 -8.38 5.27 7.94
C THR A 135 -8.31 3.86 8.54
N LEU A 136 -9.46 3.20 8.68
CA LEU A 136 -9.58 1.81 9.13
C LEU A 136 -10.12 0.94 8.01
N LEU A 137 -9.39 -0.11 7.67
CA LEU A 137 -9.74 -1.06 6.62
C LEU A 137 -9.84 -2.47 7.21
N PRO A 138 -10.94 -3.20 6.98
CA PRO A 138 -11.02 -4.60 7.38
C PRO A 138 -10.13 -5.42 6.45
N ALA A 139 -9.11 -6.08 7.01
CA ALA A 139 -8.19 -6.91 6.24
C ALA A 139 -7.48 -7.93 7.13
N SER A 140 -7.28 -9.15 6.64
CA SER A 140 -6.44 -10.13 7.33
C SER A 140 -4.99 -9.67 7.33
N ALA A 141 -4.34 -9.78 8.48
CA ALA A 141 -2.92 -9.49 8.64
C ALA A 141 -2.06 -10.77 8.76
N SER A 142 -2.56 -11.93 8.31
CA SER A 142 -1.84 -13.21 8.43
C SER A 142 -0.43 -13.17 7.83
N ASP A 143 -0.24 -12.49 6.69
CA ASP A 143 1.09 -12.37 6.08
C ASP A 143 2.02 -11.47 6.90
N ILE A 144 1.51 -10.37 7.43
CA ILE A 144 2.25 -9.47 8.31
C ILE A 144 2.61 -10.19 9.61
N ALA A 145 1.64 -10.90 10.19
CA ALA A 145 1.81 -11.67 11.42
C ALA A 145 2.94 -12.70 11.28
N ARG A 146 2.92 -13.47 10.21
CA ARG A 146 3.97 -14.48 9.94
C ARG A 146 5.34 -13.87 9.68
N ARG A 147 5.41 -12.78 8.88
CA ARG A 147 6.69 -12.13 8.53
C ARG A 147 7.35 -11.44 9.71
N LEU A 148 6.55 -10.83 10.59
CA LEU A 148 7.03 -10.08 11.74
C LEU A 148 6.93 -10.87 13.05
N GLU A 149 6.52 -12.16 12.97
CA GLU A 149 6.35 -13.05 14.15
C GLU A 149 5.43 -12.43 15.21
N LEU A 150 4.32 -11.82 14.74
CA LEU A 150 3.33 -11.19 15.59
C LEU A 150 2.26 -12.20 16.00
N THR A 151 2.04 -12.31 17.28
CA THR A 151 0.99 -13.16 17.88
C THR A 151 -0.11 -12.36 18.54
N HIS A 152 0.12 -11.06 18.73
CA HIS A 152 -0.80 -10.19 19.44
C HIS A 152 -1.02 -8.84 18.72
N TYR A 153 -2.16 -8.25 18.99
CA TYR A 153 -2.51 -6.87 18.66
C TYR A 153 -3.16 -6.20 19.89
N PRO A 154 -3.31 -4.87 20.02
CA PRO A 154 -2.96 -3.85 19.04
C PRO A 154 -1.44 -3.62 18.92
N VAL A 155 -1.00 -3.21 17.72
CA VAL A 155 0.41 -2.90 17.47
C VAL A 155 0.53 -1.85 16.36
N LEU A 156 1.45 -0.92 16.52
CA LEU A 156 1.89 0.02 15.50
C LEU A 156 3.18 -0.50 14.86
N ILE A 157 3.21 -0.54 13.55
CA ILE A 157 4.33 -0.97 12.72
C ILE A 157 4.81 0.25 11.93
N THR A 158 6.07 0.60 12.09
CA THR A 158 6.72 1.70 11.38
C THR A 158 8.00 1.23 10.71
N ALA A 159 8.65 2.10 9.95
CA ALA A 159 9.97 1.80 9.40
C ALA A 159 11.02 1.46 10.47
N ASP A 160 10.85 1.98 11.70
CA ASP A 160 11.78 1.82 12.81
C ASP A 160 11.49 0.57 13.67
N GLY A 161 10.33 -0.06 13.47
CA GLY A 161 9.97 -1.28 14.20
C GLY A 161 8.51 -1.35 14.68
N LEU A 162 8.33 -2.06 15.79
CA LEU A 162 7.05 -2.38 16.40
C LEU A 162 6.89 -1.68 17.75
N SER A 163 5.70 -1.14 18.01
CA SER A 163 5.34 -0.54 19.30
C SER A 163 3.86 -0.72 19.64
N GLN A 164 3.55 -0.74 20.93
CA GLN A 164 2.19 -0.80 21.42
C GLN A 164 1.80 0.45 22.20
#